data_2b21754925c1870d7393e9e398649f5e
#
_entry.id   2b21754925c1870d7393e9e398649f5e
#
_cell.length_a   1.000
_cell.length_b   1.000
_cell.length_c   1.000
_cell.angle_alpha   90.00
_cell.angle_beta   90.00
_cell.angle_gamma   90.00
#
_symmetry.space_group_name_H-M   'P 1'
#
loop_
_entity.id
_entity.type
_entity.pdbx_description
1 polymer ?
#
loop_
_entity_poly.entity_id
_entity_poly.type
_entity_poly.pdbx_seq_one_letter_code
_entity_poly.pdbx_strand_id
1 'polypeptide(L)'
;MMRGLQVNFTPLGARRFFGVPLKELARRVVGLGDVLGPEASRLTEQLHEAPGWAARFALLDRFLLKRIQAARAITACVPWAWERLLASGGAVEIGALAEELGYSQKHLIACFNEELGLPPKLLSRLLRFGQVIEKLKAGTFQGSWAELALAQGYYDQSHFNRDFRQFAGLTPREYVRLQLPERGGLRDG
;
A
#
# COMPACT_ATOMS: atom_id res chain seq x y z
N MET A 1 -1.96 -19.42 23.13
CA MET A 1 -1.20 -18.46 22.33
C MET A 1 -1.73 -18.52 20.90
N MET A 2 -2.34 -17.45 20.41
CA MET A 2 -2.89 -17.39 19.05
C MET A 2 -1.73 -17.34 18.06
N ARG A 3 -1.66 -18.27 17.11
CA ARG A 3 -0.68 -18.28 16.03
C ARG A 3 -1.37 -17.85 14.77
N GLY A 4 -0.81 -16.90 14.04
CA GLY A 4 -1.39 -16.37 12.80
C GLY A 4 -0.34 -16.14 11.73
N LEU A 5 -0.78 -16.10 10.48
CA LEU A 5 -0.02 -15.65 9.32
C LEU A 5 -0.60 -14.33 8.86
N GLN A 6 0.26 -13.38 8.57
CA GLN A 6 -0.13 -12.10 7.99
C GLN A 6 0.47 -12.00 6.59
N VAL A 7 -0.37 -11.61 5.63
CA VAL A 7 0.04 -11.34 4.24
C VAL A 7 -0.23 -9.89 3.93
N ASN A 8 0.80 -9.17 3.53
CA ASN A 8 0.68 -7.79 3.08
C ASN A 8 0.65 -7.76 1.54
N PHE A 9 -0.37 -7.14 0.99
CA PHE A 9 -0.54 -7.02 -0.46
C PHE A 9 -0.22 -5.61 -0.93
N THR A 10 0.39 -5.51 -2.12
CA THR A 10 0.29 -4.29 -2.92
C THR A 10 -1.16 -4.13 -3.42
N PRO A 11 -1.62 -2.93 -3.80
CA PRO A 11 -2.97 -2.73 -4.32
C PRO A 11 -3.30 -3.66 -5.49
N LEU A 12 -2.40 -3.81 -6.47
CA LEU A 12 -2.59 -4.74 -7.59
C LEU A 12 -2.54 -6.21 -7.17
N GLY A 13 -1.67 -6.55 -6.21
CA GLY A 13 -1.61 -7.89 -5.63
C GLY A 13 -2.92 -8.27 -4.96
N ALA A 14 -3.48 -7.38 -4.15
CA ALA A 14 -4.78 -7.56 -3.51
C ALA A 14 -5.90 -7.74 -4.55
N ARG A 15 -5.94 -6.87 -5.59
CA ARG A 15 -6.94 -6.96 -6.65
C ARG A 15 -6.89 -8.30 -7.39
N ARG A 16 -5.70 -8.81 -7.68
CA ARG A 16 -5.52 -10.12 -8.31
C ARG A 16 -5.89 -11.26 -7.37
N PHE A 17 -5.45 -11.20 -6.12
CA PHE A 17 -5.70 -12.25 -5.14
C PHE A 17 -7.18 -12.40 -4.80
N PHE A 18 -7.88 -11.30 -4.49
CA PHE A 18 -9.30 -11.34 -4.14
C PHE A 18 -10.20 -11.58 -5.35
N GLY A 19 -9.77 -11.20 -6.55
CA GLY A 19 -10.52 -11.43 -7.79
C GLY A 19 -11.74 -10.52 -7.98
N VAL A 20 -11.98 -9.60 -7.04
CA VAL A 20 -13.09 -8.62 -7.06
C VAL A 20 -12.54 -7.19 -7.09
N PRO A 21 -13.30 -6.22 -7.60
CA PRO A 21 -12.94 -4.81 -7.50
C PRO A 21 -12.73 -4.41 -6.04
N LEU A 22 -11.56 -3.83 -5.70
CA LEU A 22 -11.25 -3.50 -4.31
C LEU A 22 -12.14 -2.39 -3.73
N LYS A 23 -12.88 -1.65 -4.54
CA LYS A 23 -13.91 -0.72 -4.05
C LYS A 23 -14.93 -1.40 -3.15
N GLU A 24 -15.21 -2.70 -3.36
CA GLU A 24 -16.15 -3.49 -2.57
C GLU A 24 -15.61 -3.81 -1.16
N LEU A 25 -14.28 -3.85 -1.03
CA LEU A 25 -13.57 -4.15 0.23
C LEU A 25 -13.01 -2.90 0.92
N ALA A 26 -12.96 -1.77 0.21
CA ALA A 26 -12.31 -0.55 0.70
C ALA A 26 -12.93 -0.05 2.01
N ARG A 27 -12.08 0.33 2.97
CA ARG A 27 -12.46 0.86 4.29
C ARG A 27 -13.32 -0.11 5.13
N ARG A 28 -13.22 -1.40 4.87
CA ARG A 28 -13.96 -2.43 5.60
C ARG A 28 -13.00 -3.47 6.17
N VAL A 29 -13.34 -3.97 7.34
CA VAL A 29 -12.76 -5.20 7.87
C VAL A 29 -13.76 -6.30 7.54
N VAL A 30 -13.33 -7.26 6.75
CA VAL A 30 -14.17 -8.38 6.29
C VAL A 30 -13.54 -9.70 6.71
N GLY A 31 -14.35 -10.70 7.00
CA GLY A 31 -13.88 -12.05 7.25
C GLY A 31 -13.28 -12.66 5.98
N LEU A 32 -12.21 -13.42 6.11
CA LEU A 32 -11.60 -14.09 4.96
C LEU A 32 -12.60 -15.04 4.27
N GLY A 33 -13.46 -15.69 5.05
CA GLY A 33 -14.53 -16.55 4.55
C GLY A 33 -15.58 -15.81 3.72
N ASP A 34 -15.87 -14.55 4.05
CA ASP A 34 -16.84 -13.73 3.31
C ASP A 34 -16.36 -13.39 1.90
N VAL A 35 -15.03 -13.35 1.72
CA VAL A 35 -14.42 -12.99 0.42
C VAL A 35 -13.99 -14.22 -0.38
N LEU A 36 -13.44 -15.23 0.28
CA LEU A 36 -12.91 -16.43 -0.37
C LEU A 36 -13.84 -17.63 -0.30
N GLY A 37 -14.94 -17.52 0.43
CA GLY A 37 -15.90 -18.60 0.61
C GLY A 37 -15.26 -19.88 1.19
N PRO A 38 -15.63 -21.06 0.73
CA PRO A 38 -15.14 -22.35 1.23
C PRO A 38 -13.62 -22.54 1.09
N GLU A 39 -12.96 -21.81 0.20
CA GLU A 39 -11.49 -21.89 0.05
C GLU A 39 -10.75 -21.38 1.30
N ALA A 40 -11.33 -20.40 2.01
CA ALA A 40 -10.75 -19.91 3.27
C ALA A 40 -10.69 -20.98 4.34
N SER A 41 -11.79 -21.72 4.54
CA SER A 41 -11.85 -22.83 5.52
C SER A 41 -10.87 -23.93 5.18
N ARG A 42 -10.85 -24.37 3.92
CA ARG A 42 -9.89 -25.40 3.45
C ARG A 42 -8.44 -24.98 3.66
N LEU A 43 -8.11 -23.74 3.33
CA LEU A 43 -6.75 -23.23 3.57
C LEU A 43 -6.41 -23.23 5.06
N THR A 44 -7.34 -22.77 5.91
CA THR A 44 -7.15 -22.75 7.36
C THR A 44 -6.91 -24.14 7.94
N GLU A 45 -7.69 -25.14 7.53
CA GLU A 45 -7.52 -26.54 7.92
C GLU A 45 -6.16 -27.08 7.50
N GLN A 46 -5.78 -26.90 6.23
CA GLN A 46 -4.48 -27.33 5.72
C GLN A 46 -3.30 -26.68 6.44
N LEU A 47 -3.41 -25.37 6.76
CA LEU A 47 -2.39 -24.67 7.53
C LEU A 47 -2.31 -25.16 8.97
N HIS A 48 -3.42 -25.60 9.56
CA HIS A 48 -3.46 -26.16 10.91
C HIS A 48 -2.79 -27.53 10.96
N GLU A 49 -3.05 -28.39 9.99
CA GLU A 49 -2.52 -29.76 9.88
C GLU A 49 -1.04 -29.79 9.44
N ALA A 50 -0.56 -28.73 8.81
CA ALA A 50 0.80 -28.68 8.30
C ALA A 50 1.85 -28.85 9.42
N PRO A 51 2.85 -29.75 9.24
CA PRO A 51 3.76 -30.19 10.30
C PRO A 51 4.73 -29.13 10.80
N GLY A 52 4.86 -27.98 10.10
CA GLY A 52 5.77 -26.91 10.48
C GLY A 52 5.63 -25.67 9.62
N TRP A 53 6.39 -24.62 9.96
CA TRP A 53 6.30 -23.33 9.27
C TRP A 53 6.69 -23.40 7.80
N ALA A 54 7.70 -24.18 7.43
CA ALA A 54 8.08 -24.35 6.03
C ALA A 54 6.92 -24.92 5.17
N ALA A 55 6.22 -25.94 5.69
CA ALA A 55 5.06 -26.51 5.02
C ALA A 55 3.90 -25.49 4.93
N ARG A 56 3.67 -24.69 5.98
CA ARG A 56 2.65 -23.63 5.99
C ARG A 56 2.92 -22.57 4.96
N PHE A 57 4.16 -22.08 4.87
CA PHE A 57 4.54 -21.10 3.86
C PHE A 57 4.40 -21.68 2.44
N ALA A 58 4.83 -22.90 2.20
CA ALA A 58 4.67 -23.55 0.89
C ALA A 58 3.19 -23.74 0.48
N LEU A 59 2.32 -24.03 1.44
CA LEU A 59 0.86 -24.08 1.20
C LEU A 59 0.31 -22.70 0.85
N LEU A 60 0.70 -21.69 1.61
CA LEU A 60 0.26 -20.32 1.39
C LEU A 60 0.73 -19.79 0.04
N ASP A 61 1.99 -20.00 -0.31
CA ASP A 61 2.56 -19.58 -1.61
C ASP A 61 1.81 -20.22 -2.79
N ARG A 62 1.55 -21.52 -2.74
CA ARG A 62 0.77 -22.21 -3.77
C ARG A 62 -0.66 -21.64 -3.90
N PHE A 63 -1.29 -21.37 -2.76
CA PHE A 63 -2.63 -20.81 -2.74
C PHE A 63 -2.65 -19.39 -3.35
N LEU A 64 -1.71 -18.53 -2.94
CA LEU A 64 -1.56 -17.18 -3.46
C LEU A 64 -1.30 -17.18 -4.97
N LEU A 65 -0.33 -17.98 -5.43
CA LEU A 65 0.03 -18.09 -6.84
C LEU A 65 -1.15 -18.57 -7.69
N LYS A 66 -1.87 -19.61 -7.24
CA LYS A 66 -3.05 -20.13 -7.94
C LYS A 66 -4.10 -19.04 -8.14
N ARG A 67 -4.39 -18.26 -7.11
CA ARG A 67 -5.40 -17.19 -7.19
C ARG A 67 -4.95 -16.04 -8.06
N ILE A 68 -3.69 -15.61 -7.95
CA ILE A 68 -3.14 -14.53 -8.76
C ILE A 68 -3.12 -14.91 -10.26
N GLN A 69 -2.80 -16.17 -10.58
CA GLN A 69 -2.80 -16.66 -11.96
C GLN A 69 -4.20 -16.81 -12.54
N ALA A 70 -5.20 -17.16 -11.71
CA ALA A 70 -6.59 -17.27 -12.13
C ALA A 70 -7.34 -15.91 -12.16
N ALA A 71 -6.67 -14.82 -11.79
CA ALA A 71 -7.30 -13.51 -11.69
C ALA A 71 -7.78 -12.99 -13.05
N ARG A 72 -8.95 -12.35 -13.04
CA ARG A 72 -9.44 -11.61 -14.21
C ARG A 72 -8.49 -10.45 -14.54
N ALA A 73 -8.40 -10.14 -15.82
CA ALA A 73 -7.63 -9.00 -16.29
C ALA A 73 -8.10 -7.72 -15.58
N ILE A 74 -7.13 -6.91 -15.18
CA ILE A 74 -7.35 -5.57 -14.65
C ILE A 74 -7.34 -4.60 -15.83
N THR A 75 -8.13 -3.55 -15.79
CA THR A 75 -8.15 -2.50 -16.80
C THR A 75 -6.73 -1.98 -17.05
N ALA A 76 -6.23 -2.11 -18.29
CA ALA A 76 -4.80 -1.99 -18.65
C ALA A 76 -4.13 -0.69 -18.19
N CYS A 77 -4.88 0.43 -18.15
CA CYS A 77 -4.35 1.72 -17.68
C CYS A 77 -3.97 1.70 -16.21
N VAL A 78 -4.58 0.83 -15.38
CA VAL A 78 -4.32 0.82 -13.93
C VAL A 78 -2.96 0.20 -13.59
N PRO A 79 -2.58 -0.99 -14.07
CA PRO A 79 -1.25 -1.54 -13.83
C PRO A 79 -0.15 -0.61 -14.37
N TRP A 80 -0.31 -0.09 -15.58
CA TRP A 80 0.65 0.81 -16.19
C TRP A 80 0.88 2.07 -15.36
N ALA A 81 -0.20 2.78 -14.98
CA ALA A 81 -0.10 3.99 -14.19
C ALA A 81 0.41 3.70 -12.77
N TRP A 82 0.08 2.54 -12.19
CA TRP A 82 0.60 2.11 -10.90
C TRP A 82 2.13 1.91 -10.93
N GLU A 83 2.67 1.28 -11.97
CA GLU A 83 4.12 1.12 -12.13
C GLU A 83 4.84 2.47 -12.23
N ARG A 84 4.26 3.44 -12.96
CA ARG A 84 4.78 4.81 -13.04
C ARG A 84 4.74 5.53 -11.70
N LEU A 85 3.64 5.36 -10.94
CA LEU A 85 3.53 5.89 -9.58
C LEU A 85 4.58 5.30 -8.64
N LEU A 86 4.81 3.99 -8.71
CA LEU A 86 5.85 3.32 -7.93
C LEU A 86 7.25 3.82 -8.30
N ALA A 87 7.57 3.84 -9.59
CA ALA A 87 8.88 4.26 -10.09
C ALA A 87 9.22 5.71 -9.70
N SER A 88 8.21 6.60 -9.68
CA SER A 88 8.37 7.98 -9.26
C SER A 88 8.27 8.20 -7.74
N GLY A 89 8.01 7.14 -6.97
CA GLY A 89 7.72 7.27 -5.54
C GLY A 89 6.49 8.13 -5.22
N GLY A 90 5.55 8.21 -6.16
CA GLY A 90 4.35 9.03 -6.03
C GLY A 90 4.55 10.51 -6.41
N ALA A 91 5.66 10.86 -7.06
CA ALA A 91 5.94 12.25 -7.46
C ALA A 91 5.26 12.63 -8.78
N VAL A 92 5.00 11.66 -9.69
CA VAL A 92 4.40 11.92 -10.99
C VAL A 92 2.99 12.50 -10.87
N GLU A 93 2.68 13.48 -11.71
CA GLU A 93 1.35 14.10 -11.75
C GLU A 93 0.33 13.18 -12.43
N ILE A 94 -0.87 13.11 -11.85
CA ILE A 94 -1.95 12.25 -12.37
C ILE A 94 -2.44 12.73 -13.75
N GLY A 95 -2.41 14.04 -13.97
CA GLY A 95 -2.72 14.63 -15.29
C GLY A 95 -1.76 14.13 -16.38
N ALA A 96 -0.46 14.15 -16.10
CA ALA A 96 0.56 13.66 -17.03
C ALA A 96 0.39 12.17 -17.35
N LEU A 97 0.08 11.34 -16.33
CA LEU A 97 -0.20 9.91 -16.55
C LEU A 97 -1.43 9.69 -17.46
N ALA A 98 -2.46 10.49 -17.27
CA ALA A 98 -3.66 10.39 -18.09
C ALA A 98 -3.37 10.81 -19.55
N GLU A 99 -2.60 11.87 -19.75
CA GLU A 99 -2.19 12.37 -21.06
C GLU A 99 -1.32 11.35 -21.81
N GLU A 100 -0.32 10.74 -21.15
CA GLU A 100 0.51 9.67 -21.75
C GLU A 100 -0.32 8.47 -22.24
N LEU A 101 -1.47 8.19 -21.58
CA LEU A 101 -2.40 7.12 -21.96
C LEU A 101 -3.45 7.55 -23.02
N GLY A 102 -3.51 8.82 -23.36
CA GLY A 102 -4.56 9.38 -24.21
C GLY A 102 -5.94 9.40 -23.53
N TYR A 103 -5.98 9.43 -22.19
CA TYR A 103 -7.21 9.43 -21.41
C TYR A 103 -7.44 10.79 -20.73
N SER A 104 -8.69 11.08 -20.39
CA SER A 104 -8.97 12.16 -19.44
C SER A 104 -8.55 11.75 -18.03
N GLN A 105 -8.12 12.71 -17.22
CA GLN A 105 -7.81 12.49 -15.82
C GLN A 105 -9.00 11.90 -15.07
N LYS A 106 -10.23 12.31 -15.39
CA LYS A 106 -11.46 11.76 -14.81
C LYS A 106 -11.62 10.27 -15.09
N HIS A 107 -11.31 9.82 -16.31
CA HIS A 107 -11.35 8.41 -16.68
C HIS A 107 -10.34 7.59 -15.90
N LEU A 108 -9.08 8.05 -15.81
CA LEU A 108 -8.05 7.36 -15.04
C LEU A 108 -8.43 7.24 -13.56
N ILE A 109 -8.97 8.31 -12.96
CA ILE A 109 -9.45 8.29 -11.57
C ILE A 109 -10.58 7.26 -11.39
N ALA A 110 -11.52 7.18 -12.34
CA ALA A 110 -12.62 6.22 -12.31
C ALA A 110 -12.10 4.77 -12.36
N CYS A 111 -11.14 4.46 -13.24
CA CYS A 111 -10.51 3.13 -13.33
C CYS A 111 -9.82 2.74 -12.01
N PHE A 112 -9.06 3.65 -11.40
CA PHE A 112 -8.41 3.40 -10.11
C PHE A 112 -9.41 3.15 -8.98
N ASN A 113 -10.46 3.97 -8.88
CA ASN A 113 -11.51 3.79 -7.88
C ASN A 113 -12.23 2.45 -8.06
N GLU A 114 -12.52 2.05 -9.28
CA GLU A 114 -13.17 0.78 -9.59
C GLU A 114 -12.28 -0.40 -9.20
N GLU A 115 -11.06 -0.44 -9.74
CA GLU A 115 -10.17 -1.59 -9.60
C GLU A 115 -9.52 -1.68 -8.20
N LEU A 116 -9.07 -0.55 -7.66
CA LEU A 116 -8.27 -0.50 -6.43
C LEU A 116 -9.01 0.11 -5.23
N GLY A 117 -10.22 0.64 -5.42
CA GLY A 117 -11.01 1.27 -4.36
C GLY A 117 -10.43 2.60 -3.84
N LEU A 118 -9.38 3.12 -4.49
CA LEU A 118 -8.65 4.32 -4.07
C LEU A 118 -8.28 5.16 -5.30
N PRO A 119 -8.42 6.49 -5.23
CA PRO A 119 -7.98 7.36 -6.32
C PRO A 119 -6.45 7.39 -6.42
N PRO A 120 -5.88 7.58 -7.62
CA PRO A 120 -4.43 7.56 -7.83
C PRO A 120 -3.70 8.63 -7.01
N LYS A 121 -4.31 9.79 -6.77
CA LYS A 121 -3.76 10.86 -5.92
C LYS A 121 -3.52 10.40 -4.48
N LEU A 122 -4.43 9.59 -3.91
CA LEU A 122 -4.25 9.04 -2.56
C LEU A 122 -3.12 8.03 -2.54
N LEU A 123 -3.02 7.18 -3.57
CA LEU A 123 -1.91 6.23 -3.71
C LEU A 123 -0.55 6.93 -3.84
N SER A 124 -0.46 8.03 -4.61
CA SER A 124 0.76 8.86 -4.67
C SER A 124 1.16 9.37 -3.28
N ARG A 125 0.21 9.86 -2.50
CA ARG A 125 0.46 10.35 -1.14
C ARG A 125 0.92 9.23 -0.20
N LEU A 126 0.30 8.06 -0.29
CA LEU A 126 0.70 6.87 0.48
C LEU A 126 2.11 6.39 0.13
N LEU A 127 2.48 6.42 -1.15
CA LEU A 127 3.84 6.06 -1.59
C LEU A 127 4.88 7.03 -1.01
N ARG A 128 4.65 8.34 -1.11
CA ARG A 128 5.54 9.35 -0.49
C ARG A 128 5.65 9.17 1.02
N PHE A 129 4.52 8.96 1.69
CA PHE A 129 4.50 8.68 3.12
C PHE A 129 5.30 7.41 3.47
N GLY A 130 5.13 6.33 2.71
CA GLY A 130 5.90 5.10 2.89
C GLY A 130 7.40 5.32 2.80
N GLN A 131 7.86 6.10 1.81
CA GLN A 131 9.28 6.45 1.68
C GLN A 131 9.81 7.27 2.86
N VAL A 132 9.00 8.19 3.40
CA VAL A 132 9.34 8.92 4.63
C VAL A 132 9.55 7.94 5.78
N ILE A 133 8.60 7.03 5.99
CA ILE A 133 8.68 6.04 7.07
C ILE A 133 9.93 5.17 6.96
N GLU A 134 10.25 4.70 5.75
CA GLU A 134 11.45 3.88 5.53
C GLU A 134 12.75 4.68 5.81
N LYS A 135 12.83 5.95 5.41
CA LYS A 135 13.98 6.82 5.73
C LYS A 135 14.12 7.07 7.22
N LEU A 136 13.00 7.30 7.92
CA LEU A 136 13.01 7.49 9.37
C LEU A 136 13.45 6.20 10.09
N LYS A 137 12.93 5.04 9.70
CA LYS A 137 13.34 3.74 10.24
C LYS A 137 14.81 3.43 9.97
N ALA A 138 15.29 3.72 8.77
CA ALA A 138 16.69 3.50 8.41
C ALA A 138 17.65 4.47 9.14
N GLY A 139 17.16 5.62 9.66
CA GLY A 139 18.00 6.66 10.26
C GLY A 139 18.95 7.30 9.24
N THR A 140 18.64 7.21 7.96
CA THR A 140 19.51 7.69 6.87
C THR A 140 19.35 9.17 6.57
N PHE A 141 18.38 9.83 7.20
CA PHE A 141 18.14 11.24 6.99
C PHE A 141 18.65 12.07 8.20
N GLN A 142 19.51 13.05 7.90
CA GLN A 142 20.00 14.05 8.83
C GLN A 142 19.65 15.43 8.27
N GLY A 143 18.77 16.16 8.93
CA GLY A 143 18.31 17.47 8.47
C GLY A 143 17.06 17.93 9.19
N SER A 144 16.43 18.97 8.68
CA SER A 144 15.16 19.49 9.20
C SER A 144 13.95 18.76 8.60
N TRP A 145 12.82 18.84 9.29
CA TRP A 145 11.55 18.30 8.76
C TRP A 145 11.12 18.95 7.44
N ALA A 146 11.48 20.23 7.24
CA ALA A 146 11.22 20.94 5.99
C ALA A 146 12.03 20.34 4.83
N GLU A 147 13.32 20.08 5.05
CA GLU A 147 14.18 19.44 4.04
C GLU A 147 13.69 18.02 3.71
N LEU A 148 13.29 17.24 4.72
CA LEU A 148 12.71 15.92 4.49
C LEU A 148 11.43 16.00 3.64
N ALA A 149 10.54 16.95 3.97
CA ALA A 149 9.32 17.16 3.22
C ALA A 149 9.60 17.47 1.74
N LEU A 150 10.46 18.43 1.47
CA LEU A 150 10.85 18.81 0.10
C LEU A 150 11.51 17.64 -0.65
N ALA A 151 12.43 16.93 0.00
CA ALA A 151 13.11 15.76 -0.58
C ALA A 151 12.17 14.60 -0.92
N GLN A 152 10.97 14.55 -0.32
CA GLN A 152 9.94 13.56 -0.59
C GLN A 152 8.80 14.10 -1.48
N GLY A 153 8.99 15.24 -2.14
CA GLY A 153 8.05 15.81 -3.10
C GLY A 153 6.80 16.42 -2.46
N TYR A 154 6.87 16.83 -1.22
CA TYR A 154 5.86 17.69 -0.60
C TYR A 154 6.12 19.15 -0.97
N TYR A 155 5.07 19.92 -1.10
CA TYR A 155 5.19 21.33 -1.41
C TYR A 155 5.84 22.14 -0.26
N ASP A 156 5.44 21.82 0.96
CA ASP A 156 5.97 22.42 2.19
C ASP A 156 5.83 21.47 3.38
N GLN A 157 6.39 21.84 4.52
CA GLN A 157 6.31 21.09 5.76
C GLN A 157 4.87 21.01 6.31
N SER A 158 4.00 21.97 6.04
CA SER A 158 2.60 21.96 6.49
C SER A 158 1.80 20.91 5.76
N HIS A 159 2.01 20.78 4.45
CA HIS A 159 1.43 19.72 3.63
C HIS A 159 1.94 18.33 4.09
N PHE A 160 3.23 18.20 4.32
CA PHE A 160 3.84 17.00 4.88
C PHE A 160 3.22 16.61 6.24
N ASN A 161 3.15 17.53 7.20
CA ASN A 161 2.59 17.28 8.52
C ASN A 161 1.11 16.87 8.46
N ARG A 162 0.34 17.43 7.53
CA ARG A 162 -1.07 17.07 7.32
C ARG A 162 -1.20 15.64 6.85
N ASP A 163 -0.43 15.24 5.83
CA ASP A 163 -0.42 13.89 5.31
C ASP A 163 0.05 12.90 6.37
N PHE A 164 1.12 13.24 7.07
CA PHE A 164 1.68 12.39 8.11
C PHE A 164 0.66 12.13 9.24
N ARG A 165 0.00 13.19 9.71
CA ARG A 165 -1.06 13.05 10.74
C ARG A 165 -2.25 12.27 10.23
N GLN A 166 -2.62 12.42 8.95
CA GLN A 166 -3.72 11.67 8.33
C GLN A 166 -3.42 10.16 8.28
N PHE A 167 -2.17 9.77 7.98
CA PHE A 167 -1.80 8.36 7.76
C PHE A 167 -1.29 7.66 9.02
N ALA A 168 -0.55 8.37 9.88
CA ALA A 168 0.01 7.82 11.11
C ALA A 168 -0.82 8.10 12.37
N GLY A 169 -1.79 9.03 12.31
CA GLY A 169 -2.50 9.51 13.49
C GLY A 169 -1.67 10.40 14.43
N LEU A 170 -0.40 10.63 14.10
CA LEU A 170 0.60 11.34 14.90
C LEU A 170 1.30 12.39 14.04
N THR A 171 1.92 13.39 14.66
CA THR A 171 2.88 14.23 13.97
C THR A 171 4.18 13.46 13.69
N PRO A 172 5.02 13.89 12.71
CA PRO A 172 6.31 13.26 12.45
C PRO A 172 7.19 13.15 13.69
N ARG A 173 7.22 14.20 14.51
CA ARG A 173 7.99 14.27 15.75
C ARG A 173 7.50 13.30 16.82
N GLU A 174 6.17 13.21 17.00
CA GLU A 174 5.55 12.25 17.92
C GLU A 174 5.81 10.81 17.47
N TYR A 175 5.73 10.56 16.16
CA TYR A 175 6.00 9.24 15.61
C TYR A 175 7.44 8.79 15.90
N VAL A 176 8.43 9.62 15.63
CA VAL A 176 9.85 9.31 15.92
C VAL A 176 10.04 9.07 17.42
N ARG A 177 9.50 9.92 18.27
CA ARG A 177 9.61 9.78 19.73
C ARG A 177 9.01 8.46 20.25
N LEU A 178 7.85 8.06 19.73
CA LEU A 178 7.09 6.92 20.24
C LEU A 178 7.47 5.60 19.58
N GLN A 179 7.80 5.62 18.28
CA GLN A 179 8.02 4.41 17.48
C GLN A 179 9.49 4.13 17.19
N LEU A 180 10.34 5.16 17.30
CA LEU A 180 11.77 5.10 16.97
C LEU A 180 12.60 5.79 18.07
N PRO A 181 12.48 5.43 19.35
CA PRO A 181 13.08 6.17 20.46
C PRO A 181 14.62 6.31 20.37
N GLU A 182 15.30 5.36 19.72
CA GLU A 182 16.75 5.37 19.53
C GLU A 182 17.23 6.29 18.38
N ARG A 183 16.29 6.92 17.63
CA ARG A 183 16.58 7.66 16.39
C ARG A 183 16.16 9.13 16.43
N GLY A 184 16.05 9.73 17.61
CA GLY A 184 15.68 11.14 17.78
C GLY A 184 16.82 12.10 17.41
N GLY A 185 16.87 12.56 16.16
CA GLY A 185 17.92 13.47 15.70
C GLY A 185 17.47 14.54 14.68
N LEU A 186 16.19 14.55 14.29
CA LEU A 186 15.67 15.55 13.34
C LEU A 186 15.41 16.88 14.04
N ARG A 187 15.99 17.97 13.49
CA ARG A 187 15.87 19.33 14.01
C ARG A 187 14.64 20.01 13.45
N ASP A 188 14.04 20.89 14.27
CA ASP A 188 13.05 21.85 13.77
C ASP A 188 13.80 22.89 12.94
N GLY A 189 13.40 23.11 11.69
CA GLY A 189 13.89 24.17 10.82
C GLY A 189 13.16 25.46 11.06
#